data_270c810b3abaf37eee27321be4c185a2
#
_entry.id   270c810b3abaf37eee27321be4c185a2
#
_cell.length_a   1.000
_cell.length_b   1.000
_cell.length_c   1.000
_cell.angle_alpha   90.00
_cell.angle_beta   90.00
_cell.angle_gamma   90.00
#
_symmetry.space_group_name_H-M   'P 1'
#
loop_
_entity.id
_entity.type
_entity.pdbx_description
1 polymer ?
#
loop_
_entity_poly.entity_id
_entity_poly.type
_entity_poly.pdbx_seq_one_letter_code
_entity_poly.pdbx_strand_id
1 'polypeptide(L)'
;LMEGMNIKGVLGRFFLQSHGVDLSNELAVINQVELSDTHVQLLMNDTTTTPKDTTASAPINWKVALHQLKLKNVSFSMQLPADSMRMAAHIGEAAIDDAQADLKNQYYDLKKFLLSGTSVSYDTGTAQPAEGFDASHIAVRDIRIALDSLLYKGRDMNAVIREFTMNERSGLSVTSLTGRAYSN
;
A
#
# COMPACT_ATOMS: atom_id res chain seq x y z
N LEU A 1 -6.93 -14.36 19.23
CA LEU A 1 -7.65 -13.17 18.75
C LEU A 1 -7.53 -12.14 19.85
N MET A 2 -7.02 -10.97 19.54
CA MET A 2 -6.99 -9.84 20.46
C MET A 2 -8.43 -9.44 20.79
N GLU A 3 -8.76 -9.24 22.08
CA GLU A 3 -10.06 -8.71 22.48
C GLU A 3 -10.29 -7.36 21.75
N GLY A 4 -11.47 -7.15 21.21
CA GLY A 4 -11.84 -5.91 20.50
C GLY A 4 -11.50 -5.85 19.01
N MET A 5 -10.81 -6.83 18.42
CA MET A 5 -10.53 -6.87 16.98
C MET A 5 -11.38 -7.93 16.28
N ASN A 6 -12.09 -7.51 15.24
CA ASN A 6 -12.86 -8.41 14.37
C ASN A 6 -12.36 -8.27 12.94
N ILE A 7 -11.92 -9.38 12.35
CA ILE A 7 -11.49 -9.45 10.96
C ILE A 7 -12.50 -10.31 10.20
N LYS A 8 -13.05 -9.77 9.13
CA LYS A 8 -13.90 -10.49 8.18
C LYS A 8 -13.29 -10.36 6.78
N GLY A 9 -13.42 -11.39 5.98
CA GLY A 9 -12.92 -11.29 4.62
C GLY A 9 -13.31 -12.47 3.75
N VAL A 10 -13.16 -12.24 2.47
CA VAL A 10 -13.24 -13.25 1.42
C VAL A 10 -11.91 -13.24 0.72
N LEU A 11 -11.25 -14.38 0.71
CA LEU A 11 -10.08 -14.63 -0.11
C LEU A 11 -10.55 -15.29 -1.41
N GLY A 12 -10.42 -14.60 -2.52
CA GLY A 12 -10.71 -15.17 -3.83
C GLY A 12 -9.59 -16.11 -4.28
N ARG A 13 -8.73 -15.64 -5.16
CA ARG A 13 -7.58 -16.43 -5.62
C ARG A 13 -6.29 -15.87 -5.01
N PHE A 14 -5.50 -16.73 -4.40
CA PHE A 14 -4.13 -16.46 -4.01
C PHE A 14 -3.19 -17.47 -4.66
N PHE A 15 -2.11 -16.97 -5.24
CA PHE A 15 -1.03 -17.78 -5.80
C PHE A 15 0.31 -17.20 -5.38
N LEU A 16 1.20 -18.04 -4.89
CA LEU A 16 2.57 -17.70 -4.52
C LEU A 16 3.51 -18.74 -5.10
N GLN A 17 4.48 -18.28 -5.85
CA GLN A 17 5.61 -19.08 -6.30
C GLN A 17 6.91 -18.44 -5.78
N SER A 18 7.64 -19.18 -4.98
CA SER A 18 8.92 -18.74 -4.43
C SER A 18 10.04 -19.64 -4.98
N HIS A 19 11.19 -19.05 -5.27
CA HIS A 19 12.41 -19.81 -5.55
C HIS A 19 13.03 -20.33 -4.25
N GLY A 20 12.91 -19.56 -3.17
CA GLY A 20 13.38 -19.94 -1.85
C GLY A 20 13.36 -18.81 -0.84
N VAL A 21 13.36 -19.21 0.42
CA VAL A 21 13.51 -18.33 1.57
C VAL A 21 14.66 -18.86 2.41
N ASP A 22 15.73 -18.09 2.51
CA ASP A 22 16.90 -18.40 3.35
C ASP A 22 16.81 -17.55 4.62
N LEU A 23 16.39 -18.20 5.71
CA LEU A 23 16.23 -17.55 7.00
C LEU A 23 17.59 -17.18 7.61
N SER A 24 18.64 -17.92 7.30
CA SER A 24 19.98 -17.68 7.86
C SER A 24 20.64 -16.45 7.26
N ASN A 25 20.39 -16.19 5.98
CA ASN A 25 20.90 -15.03 5.26
C ASN A 25 19.87 -13.92 5.10
N GLU A 26 18.67 -14.08 5.68
CA GLU A 26 17.56 -13.14 5.60
C GLU A 26 17.24 -12.75 4.13
N LEU A 27 17.20 -13.76 3.26
CA LEU A 27 16.96 -13.61 1.82
C LEU A 27 15.65 -14.29 1.40
N ALA A 28 14.82 -13.57 0.65
CA ALA A 28 13.65 -14.14 0.01
C ALA A 28 13.66 -13.85 -1.50
N VAL A 29 13.47 -14.88 -2.31
CA VAL A 29 13.33 -14.75 -3.76
C VAL A 29 11.95 -15.25 -4.15
N ILE A 30 11.09 -14.34 -4.56
CA ILE A 30 9.69 -14.59 -4.91
C ILE A 30 9.55 -14.41 -6.42
N ASN A 31 9.14 -15.46 -7.11
CA ASN A 31 8.96 -15.42 -8.55
C ASN A 31 7.66 -14.73 -8.90
N GLN A 32 6.57 -15.10 -8.22
CA GLN A 32 5.25 -14.60 -8.54
C GLN A 32 4.33 -14.57 -7.33
N VAL A 33 3.59 -13.48 -7.18
CA VAL A 33 2.47 -13.33 -6.27
C VAL A 33 1.26 -12.88 -7.08
N GLU A 34 0.15 -13.58 -6.96
CA GLU A 34 -1.15 -13.14 -7.48
C GLU A 34 -2.19 -13.15 -6.38
N LEU A 35 -2.96 -12.09 -6.30
CA LEU A 35 -4.12 -11.99 -5.43
C LEU A 35 -5.28 -11.37 -6.21
N SER A 36 -6.42 -12.06 -6.25
CA SER A 36 -7.59 -11.50 -6.92
C SER A 36 -8.88 -11.74 -6.13
N ASP A 37 -9.86 -10.89 -6.39
CA ASP A 37 -11.22 -10.98 -5.86
C ASP A 37 -11.23 -11.15 -4.33
N THR A 38 -10.40 -10.37 -3.67
CA THR A 38 -10.17 -10.45 -2.22
C THR A 38 -10.68 -9.21 -1.52
N HIS A 39 -11.44 -9.42 -0.46
CA HIS A 39 -11.99 -8.35 0.36
C HIS A 39 -11.73 -8.62 1.84
N VAL A 40 -11.15 -7.63 2.52
CA VAL A 40 -10.83 -7.70 3.95
C VAL A 40 -11.43 -6.50 4.69
N GLN A 41 -12.14 -6.79 5.77
CA GLN A 41 -12.68 -5.78 6.69
C GLN A 41 -12.06 -5.98 8.07
N LEU A 42 -11.57 -4.90 8.63
CA LEU A 42 -11.05 -4.83 9.99
C LEU A 42 -11.93 -3.90 10.82
N LEU A 43 -12.49 -4.40 11.89
CA LEU A 43 -13.20 -3.63 12.90
C LEU A 43 -12.43 -3.72 14.23
N MET A 44 -12.01 -2.59 14.76
CA MET A 44 -11.30 -2.48 16.03
C MET A 44 -12.15 -1.66 16.99
N ASN A 45 -12.82 -2.32 17.94
CA ASN A 45 -13.75 -1.69 18.88
C ASN A 45 -13.06 -1.08 20.10
N ASP A 46 -11.81 -1.44 20.35
CA ASP A 46 -11.06 -0.97 21.51
C ASP A 46 -9.71 -0.40 21.09
N THR A 47 -9.46 0.83 21.53
CA THR A 47 -8.17 1.51 21.39
C THR A 47 -7.34 1.39 22.68
N THR A 48 -7.62 0.39 23.53
CA THR A 48 -6.73 0.14 24.66
C THR A 48 -5.31 0.04 24.13
N THR A 49 -4.55 1.04 24.44
CA THR A 49 -3.13 1.13 24.11
C THR A 49 -2.46 -0.11 24.68
N THR A 50 -2.22 -1.09 23.82
CA THR A 50 -1.27 -2.15 24.15
C THR A 50 -0.02 -1.46 24.67
N PRO A 51 0.49 -1.82 25.85
CA PRO A 51 1.73 -1.23 26.34
C PRO A 51 2.72 -1.30 25.20
N LYS A 52 3.29 -0.15 24.84
CA LYS A 52 4.32 -0.07 23.82
C LYS A 52 5.44 -0.98 24.29
N ASP A 53 5.56 -2.15 23.67
CA ASP A 53 6.66 -3.06 23.96
C ASP A 53 7.94 -2.28 23.58
N THR A 54 8.62 -1.75 24.60
CA THR A 54 9.83 -0.93 24.45
C THR A 54 11.07 -1.78 24.21
N THR A 55 10.91 -3.10 24.03
CA THR A 55 11.97 -3.95 23.55
C THR A 55 12.33 -3.50 22.13
N ALA A 56 13.52 -2.96 21.99
CA ALA A 56 14.05 -2.60 20.66
C ALA A 56 13.95 -3.82 19.76
N SER A 57 13.07 -3.74 18.76
CA SER A 57 12.97 -4.78 17.74
C SER A 57 14.34 -4.98 17.09
N ALA A 58 14.78 -6.22 16.93
CA ALA A 58 15.98 -6.50 16.16
C ALA A 58 15.88 -5.83 14.77
N PRO A 59 16.98 -5.27 14.26
CA PRO A 59 16.94 -4.64 12.95
C PRO A 59 16.51 -5.64 11.88
N ILE A 60 15.60 -5.24 11.02
CA ILE A 60 15.15 -6.06 9.91
C ILE A 60 16.18 -5.94 8.79
N ASN A 61 16.91 -7.03 8.48
CA ASN A 61 18.00 -7.02 7.50
C ASN A 61 17.66 -7.75 6.19
N TRP A 62 16.38 -8.07 5.99
CA TRP A 62 15.94 -8.86 4.86
C TRP A 62 16.27 -8.23 3.51
N LYS A 63 16.72 -9.09 2.60
CA LYS A 63 16.79 -8.81 1.17
C LYS A 63 15.67 -9.57 0.46
N VAL A 64 14.90 -8.87 -0.33
CA VAL A 64 13.78 -9.44 -1.05
C VAL A 64 13.92 -9.14 -2.54
N ALA A 65 13.84 -10.17 -3.36
CA ALA A 65 13.66 -10.06 -4.79
C ALA A 65 12.27 -10.55 -5.16
N LEU A 66 11.52 -9.74 -5.90
CA LEU A 66 10.17 -10.04 -6.37
C LEU A 66 10.14 -9.85 -7.88
N HIS A 67 9.94 -10.93 -8.65
CA HIS A 67 9.89 -10.82 -10.10
C HIS A 67 8.53 -10.35 -10.60
N GLN A 68 7.44 -10.84 -10.02
CA GLN A 68 6.10 -10.44 -10.43
C GLN A 68 5.12 -10.36 -9.27
N LEU A 69 4.39 -9.23 -9.17
CA LEU A 69 3.19 -9.10 -8.35
C LEU A 69 2.02 -8.72 -9.25
N LYS A 70 0.88 -9.37 -9.04
CA LYS A 70 -0.40 -8.99 -9.64
C LYS A 70 -1.50 -8.97 -8.59
N LEU A 71 -2.15 -7.82 -8.48
CA LEU A 71 -3.37 -7.66 -7.70
C LEU A 71 -4.52 -7.31 -8.64
N LYS A 72 -5.67 -7.90 -8.44
CA LYS A 72 -6.87 -7.60 -9.22
C LYS A 72 -8.11 -7.65 -8.33
N ASN A 73 -8.88 -6.58 -8.34
CA ASN A 73 -10.11 -6.48 -7.55
C ASN A 73 -9.88 -6.81 -6.07
N VAL A 74 -8.98 -6.08 -5.43
CA VAL A 74 -8.63 -6.24 -4.01
C VAL A 74 -9.15 -5.05 -3.22
N SER A 75 -9.90 -5.32 -2.15
CA SER A 75 -10.45 -4.27 -1.29
C SER A 75 -10.08 -4.50 0.16
N PHE A 76 -9.82 -3.40 0.83
CA PHE A 76 -9.58 -3.33 2.25
C PHE A 76 -10.45 -2.25 2.88
N SER A 77 -11.03 -2.53 4.04
CA SER A 77 -11.67 -1.49 4.85
C SER A 77 -11.34 -1.67 6.32
N MET A 78 -11.21 -0.56 7.02
CA MET A 78 -10.93 -0.52 8.45
C MET A 78 -11.86 0.49 9.12
N GLN A 79 -12.37 0.13 10.29
CA GLN A 79 -13.19 1.01 11.13
C GLN A 79 -12.66 0.97 12.57
N LEU A 80 -12.45 2.15 13.12
CA LEU A 80 -12.14 2.38 14.53
C LEU A 80 -13.24 3.28 15.13
N PRO A 81 -14.32 2.68 15.65
CA PRO A 81 -15.48 3.44 16.14
C PRO A 81 -15.14 4.39 17.28
N ALA A 82 -14.20 4.03 18.15
CA ALA A 82 -13.77 4.88 19.27
C ALA A 82 -13.15 6.21 18.79
N ASP A 83 -12.45 6.19 17.66
CA ASP A 83 -11.82 7.37 17.06
C ASP A 83 -12.69 7.99 15.97
N SER A 84 -13.90 7.47 15.75
CA SER A 84 -14.77 7.83 14.61
C SER A 84 -14.02 7.79 13.29
N MET A 85 -13.09 6.82 13.12
CA MET A 85 -12.23 6.71 11.96
C MET A 85 -12.67 5.56 11.05
N ARG A 86 -12.68 5.84 9.74
CA ARG A 86 -12.94 4.85 8.68
C ARG A 86 -11.92 5.03 7.58
N MET A 87 -11.41 3.92 7.10
CA MET A 87 -10.54 3.87 5.92
C MET A 87 -11.06 2.81 4.98
N ALA A 88 -10.99 3.07 3.69
CA ALA A 88 -11.22 2.06 2.67
C ALA A 88 -10.28 2.27 1.50
N ALA A 89 -9.86 1.17 0.90
CA ALA A 89 -9.07 1.15 -0.32
C ALA A 89 -9.62 0.06 -1.25
N HIS A 90 -9.72 0.37 -2.51
CA HIS A 90 -10.01 -0.59 -3.56
C HIS A 90 -8.94 -0.48 -4.64
N ILE A 91 -8.36 -1.60 -5.00
CA ILE A 91 -7.37 -1.75 -6.06
C ILE A 91 -8.05 -2.49 -7.20
N GLY A 92 -8.31 -1.83 -8.31
CA GLY A 92 -8.82 -2.47 -9.52
C GLY A 92 -7.77 -3.39 -10.10
N GLU A 93 -6.58 -2.85 -10.35
CA GLU A 93 -5.42 -3.61 -10.80
C GLU A 93 -4.12 -2.99 -10.27
N ALA A 94 -3.20 -3.82 -9.80
CA ALA A 94 -1.82 -3.43 -9.54
C ALA A 94 -0.86 -4.50 -10.06
N ALA A 95 0.23 -4.06 -10.66
CA ALA A 95 1.29 -4.95 -11.13
C ALA A 95 2.67 -4.37 -10.83
N ILE A 96 3.57 -5.26 -10.45
CA ILE A 96 5.01 -4.99 -10.33
C ILE A 96 5.74 -6.02 -11.18
N ASP A 97 6.68 -5.54 -11.99
CA ASP A 97 7.65 -6.38 -12.68
C ASP A 97 9.04 -6.00 -12.19
N ASP A 98 9.74 -6.96 -11.61
CA ASP A 98 11.09 -6.87 -11.05
C ASP A 98 11.27 -5.76 -10.00
N ALA A 99 11.19 -6.15 -8.75
CA ALA A 99 11.51 -5.32 -7.61
C ALA A 99 12.55 -5.98 -6.71
N GLN A 100 13.42 -5.17 -6.12
CA GLN A 100 14.39 -5.58 -5.12
C GLN A 100 14.33 -4.63 -3.92
N ALA A 101 14.44 -5.19 -2.73
CA ALA A 101 14.53 -4.45 -1.50
C ALA A 101 15.67 -4.99 -0.63
N ASP A 102 16.52 -4.12 -0.12
CA ASP A 102 17.46 -4.39 0.97
C ASP A 102 17.07 -3.50 2.15
N LEU A 103 16.36 -4.09 3.11
CA LEU A 103 15.76 -3.34 4.21
C LEU A 103 16.81 -2.74 5.14
N LYS A 104 17.95 -3.42 5.29
CA LYS A 104 19.09 -2.94 6.09
C LYS A 104 19.69 -1.65 5.53
N ASN A 105 19.88 -1.61 4.22
CA ASN A 105 20.52 -0.51 3.53
C ASN A 105 19.53 0.52 2.99
N GLN A 106 18.24 0.36 3.27
CA GLN A 106 17.16 1.20 2.74
C GLN A 106 17.28 1.38 1.21
N TYR A 107 17.56 0.26 0.53
CA TYR A 107 17.68 0.23 -0.92
C TYR A 107 16.43 -0.43 -1.50
N TYR A 108 15.77 0.26 -2.43
CA TYR A 108 14.59 -0.22 -3.14
C TYR A 108 14.75 0.09 -4.63
N ASP A 109 14.71 -0.94 -5.45
CA ASP A 109 14.77 -0.83 -6.91
C ASP A 109 13.54 -1.52 -7.50
N LEU A 110 12.75 -0.77 -8.26
CA LEU A 110 11.53 -1.24 -8.89
C LEU A 110 11.60 -0.87 -10.38
N LYS A 111 11.45 -1.85 -11.26
CA LYS A 111 11.60 -1.61 -12.72
C LYS A 111 10.30 -1.14 -13.35
N LYS A 112 9.18 -1.76 -13.00
CA LYS A 112 7.87 -1.33 -13.49
C LYS A 112 6.82 -1.42 -12.41
N PHE A 113 5.97 -0.42 -12.36
CA PHE A 113 4.79 -0.41 -11.51
C PHE A 113 3.59 0.11 -12.28
N LEU A 114 2.49 -0.58 -12.16
CA LEU A 114 1.18 -0.14 -12.64
C LEU A 114 0.17 -0.21 -11.49
N LEU A 115 -0.61 0.83 -11.33
CA LEU A 115 -1.79 0.88 -10.50
C LEU A 115 -2.91 1.52 -11.31
N SER A 116 -4.09 0.91 -11.35
CA SER A 116 -5.23 1.45 -12.10
C SER A 116 -6.57 1.08 -11.45
N GLY A 117 -7.60 1.88 -11.73
CA GLY A 117 -8.93 1.69 -11.19
C GLY A 117 -8.95 1.68 -9.66
N THR A 118 -8.05 2.44 -9.04
CA THR A 118 -7.87 2.45 -7.59
C THR A 118 -8.59 3.62 -6.96
N SER A 119 -9.16 3.38 -5.78
CA SER A 119 -9.74 4.42 -4.94
C SER A 119 -9.33 4.24 -3.48
N VAL A 120 -9.23 5.35 -2.76
CA VAL A 120 -8.91 5.39 -1.33
C VAL A 120 -9.82 6.41 -0.67
N SER A 121 -10.37 6.07 0.48
CA SER A 121 -11.07 7.02 1.34
C SER A 121 -10.56 6.96 2.78
N TYR A 122 -10.60 8.10 3.42
CA TYR A 122 -10.27 8.29 4.83
C TYR A 122 -11.24 9.31 5.40
N ASP A 123 -11.96 8.91 6.45
CA ASP A 123 -12.87 9.75 7.20
C ASP A 123 -12.52 9.68 8.68
N THR A 124 -12.49 10.81 9.35
CA THR A 124 -12.29 10.89 10.81
C THR A 124 -13.19 11.97 11.42
N GLY A 125 -13.59 11.72 12.67
CA GLY A 125 -14.51 12.60 13.37
C GLY A 125 -15.98 12.37 13.00
N THR A 126 -16.84 13.22 13.55
CA THR A 126 -18.31 13.17 13.39
C THR A 126 -18.86 14.34 12.57
N ALA A 127 -18.01 15.27 12.18
CA ALA A 127 -18.40 16.43 11.40
C ALA A 127 -18.80 16.04 9.96
N GLN A 128 -19.62 16.86 9.33
CA GLN A 128 -19.85 16.72 7.89
C GLN A 128 -18.64 17.23 7.12
N PRO A 129 -18.34 16.65 5.96
CA PRO A 129 -17.26 17.11 5.12
C PRO A 129 -17.39 18.59 4.75
N ALA A 130 -16.31 19.34 4.87
CA ALA A 130 -16.26 20.75 4.47
C ALA A 130 -16.26 20.91 2.93
N GLU A 131 -16.59 22.10 2.45
CA GLU A 131 -16.35 22.47 1.05
C GLU A 131 -14.84 22.60 0.79
N GLY A 132 -14.42 22.17 -0.39
CA GLY A 132 -13.01 22.14 -0.77
C GLY A 132 -12.24 20.95 -0.18
N PHE A 133 -10.93 21.08 -0.07
CA PHE A 133 -10.06 20.03 0.46
C PHE A 133 -10.24 19.93 1.98
N ASP A 134 -10.59 18.75 2.45
CA ASP A 134 -10.82 18.45 3.86
C ASP A 134 -9.97 17.23 4.24
N ALA A 135 -8.91 17.46 5.01
CA ALA A 135 -7.97 16.43 5.44
C ALA A 135 -8.59 15.37 6.37
N SER A 136 -9.75 15.68 6.99
CA SER A 136 -10.50 14.73 7.81
C SER A 136 -11.43 13.83 6.99
N HIS A 137 -11.69 14.21 5.74
CA HIS A 137 -12.63 13.52 4.85
C HIS A 137 -12.05 13.45 3.44
N ILE A 138 -11.03 12.65 3.25
CA ILE A 138 -10.36 12.46 1.95
C ILE A 138 -11.04 11.34 1.18
N ALA A 139 -11.34 11.57 -0.09
CA ALA A 139 -11.79 10.52 -1.01
C ALA A 139 -11.16 10.74 -2.39
N VAL A 140 -10.21 9.89 -2.73
CA VAL A 140 -9.51 9.90 -4.01
C VAL A 140 -9.97 8.70 -4.84
N ARG A 141 -10.31 8.94 -6.08
CA ARG A 141 -10.78 7.92 -7.03
C ARG A 141 -10.06 8.04 -8.37
N ASP A 142 -10.27 7.05 -9.21
CA ASP A 142 -9.68 6.99 -10.54
C ASP A 142 -8.14 7.13 -10.51
N ILE A 143 -7.54 6.65 -9.43
CA ILE A 143 -6.10 6.68 -9.28
C ILE A 143 -5.48 5.75 -10.32
N ARG A 144 -4.58 6.32 -11.12
CA ARG A 144 -3.74 5.58 -12.04
C ARG A 144 -2.31 6.05 -11.86
N ILE A 145 -1.40 5.11 -11.69
CA ILE A 145 0.04 5.34 -11.55
C ILE A 145 0.75 4.34 -12.46
N ALA A 146 1.61 4.83 -13.33
CA ALA A 146 2.53 3.99 -14.08
C ALA A 146 3.94 4.54 -13.92
N LEU A 147 4.83 3.73 -13.36
CA LEU A 147 6.25 4.03 -13.23
C LEU A 147 7.04 3.11 -14.18
N ASP A 148 8.01 3.67 -14.87
CA ASP A 148 8.98 2.90 -15.65
C ASP A 148 10.20 2.52 -14.80
N SER A 149 10.44 3.27 -13.70
CA SER A 149 11.43 2.90 -12.69
C SER A 149 11.23 3.71 -11.42
N LEU A 150 11.62 3.12 -10.29
CA LEU A 150 11.80 3.80 -9.02
C LEU A 150 13.05 3.21 -8.35
N LEU A 151 14.03 4.06 -8.11
CA LEU A 151 15.21 3.73 -7.31
C LEU A 151 15.23 4.62 -6.08
N TYR A 152 15.33 4.02 -4.90
CA TYR A 152 15.51 4.72 -3.64
C TYR A 152 16.70 4.12 -2.90
N LYS A 153 17.62 4.96 -2.44
CA LYS A 153 18.80 4.53 -1.71
C LYS A 153 19.11 5.52 -0.59
N GLY A 154 18.69 5.17 0.62
CA GLY A 154 18.88 6.01 1.79
C GLY A 154 18.12 7.34 1.71
N ARG A 155 18.69 8.37 1.10
CA ARG A 155 18.06 9.67 0.88
C ARG A 155 17.84 9.98 -0.60
N ASP A 156 18.60 9.31 -1.44
CA ASP A 156 18.55 9.54 -2.88
C ASP A 156 17.34 8.83 -3.48
N MET A 157 16.55 9.55 -4.25
CA MET A 157 15.41 8.98 -4.97
C MET A 157 15.49 9.37 -6.45
N ASN A 158 15.19 8.42 -7.31
CA ASN A 158 15.00 8.65 -8.74
C ASN A 158 13.78 7.87 -9.20
N ALA A 159 12.80 8.54 -9.76
CA ALA A 159 11.59 7.92 -10.30
C ALA A 159 11.27 8.45 -11.70
N VAL A 160 10.90 7.55 -12.59
CA VAL A 160 10.38 7.90 -13.93
C VAL A 160 8.88 7.61 -13.94
N ILE A 161 8.09 8.69 -13.94
CA ILE A 161 6.64 8.65 -13.93
C ILE A 161 6.16 8.73 -15.38
N ARG A 162 5.57 7.65 -15.88
CA ARG A 162 4.95 7.59 -17.20
C ARG A 162 3.54 8.16 -17.19
N GLU A 163 2.82 7.93 -16.10
CA GLU A 163 1.45 8.41 -15.95
C GLU A 163 1.10 8.53 -14.46
N PHE A 164 0.47 9.64 -14.10
CA PHE A 164 -0.25 9.78 -12.84
C PHE A 164 -1.54 10.56 -13.06
N THR A 165 -2.65 9.98 -12.66
CA THR A 165 -3.97 10.63 -12.68
C THR A 165 -4.70 10.35 -11.37
N MET A 166 -5.54 11.26 -10.94
CA MET A 166 -6.45 11.09 -9.80
C MET A 166 -7.55 12.13 -9.80
N ASN A 167 -8.65 11.81 -9.10
CA ASN A 167 -9.72 12.75 -8.78
C ASN A 167 -9.99 12.71 -7.27
N GLU A 168 -9.92 13.84 -6.61
CA GLU A 168 -10.28 14.00 -5.21
C GLU A 168 -11.67 14.63 -5.07
N ARG A 169 -12.40 14.28 -4.01
CA ARG A 169 -13.78 14.68 -3.75
C ARG A 169 -14.01 16.20 -3.78
N SER A 170 -13.04 16.99 -3.33
CA SER A 170 -13.09 18.47 -3.33
C SER A 170 -13.10 19.09 -4.73
N GLY A 171 -12.89 18.30 -5.77
CA GLY A 171 -12.72 18.77 -7.14
C GLY A 171 -11.25 18.92 -7.56
N LEU A 172 -10.30 18.70 -6.64
CA LEU A 172 -8.89 18.62 -7.03
C LEU A 172 -8.68 17.39 -7.94
N SER A 173 -8.12 17.61 -9.11
CA SER A 173 -7.84 16.53 -10.05
C SER A 173 -6.46 16.68 -10.69
N VAL A 174 -5.83 15.55 -10.95
CA VAL A 174 -4.67 15.44 -11.82
C VAL A 174 -5.09 14.64 -13.03
N THR A 175 -5.18 15.29 -14.18
CA THR A 175 -5.63 14.67 -15.44
C THR A 175 -4.51 14.00 -16.20
N SER A 176 -3.27 14.49 -16.04
CA SER A 176 -2.08 13.89 -16.61
C SER A 176 -0.84 14.51 -15.95
N LEU A 177 0.00 13.66 -15.40
CA LEU A 177 1.33 14.04 -14.94
C LEU A 177 2.32 13.00 -15.43
N THR A 178 3.35 13.45 -16.11
CA THR A 178 4.49 12.65 -16.56
C THR A 178 5.78 13.36 -16.18
N GLY A 179 6.85 12.64 -15.96
CA GLY A 179 8.12 13.28 -15.65
C GLY A 179 9.11 12.41 -14.92
N ARG A 180 10.12 13.08 -14.38
CA ARG A 180 11.11 12.47 -13.51
C ARG A 180 11.13 13.21 -12.19
N ALA A 181 11.13 12.47 -11.09
CA ALA A 181 11.33 12.99 -9.75
C ALA A 181 12.69 12.50 -9.25
N TYR A 182 13.46 13.38 -8.67
CA TYR A 182 14.73 13.04 -8.03
C TYR A 182 14.93 13.88 -6.77
N SER A 183 15.60 13.28 -5.80
CA SER A 183 16.12 13.99 -4.62
C SER A 183 17.53 13.46 -4.31
N ASN A 184 18.36 14.31 -3.75
CA ASN A 184 19.72 14.01 -3.28
C ASN A 184 19.82 14.34 -1.80
#